data_e0ad17254c76605e58e5081dad41e2d9
#
_entry.id   e0ad17254c76605e58e5081dad41e2d9
#
_cell.length_a   1.000
_cell.length_b   1.000
_cell.length_c   1.000
_cell.angle_alpha   90.00
_cell.angle_beta   90.00
_cell.angle_gamma   90.00
#
_symmetry.space_group_name_H-M   'P 1'
#
loop_
_entity.id
_entity.type
_entity.pdbx_description
1 polymer ?
#
loop_
_entity_poly.entity_id
_entity_poly.type
_entity_poly.pdbx_seq_one_letter_code
_entity_poly.pdbx_strand_id
1 'polypeptide(L)'
;MTTPTLPLLSLSDDELGILTMLRSDLLSQRFKLELFDAYFNGEQLVRDLGISIPPQLKTLHTVIGWPRIGVEALEQRLDLEAFRWSDGGDSSDLLEIAEANDWFDEASLGHLDALTYGREYMAVGSGEGEDAPPLVTFESPLDMTLAWDARLRLSTSALRECQSNGQDFGLTPEQRLVTLYLPMQTVYAVEVNGGWEVLDRDEHNLGVVPVLRMANRQRTADRTGRSEITPEVMSITDAACRRLMGIEVASEFFGAPQRYILGASESAFQDAEGNTKSAWETYIGRVLALERDEDGQVPTVGAFTAHDPSGQTKIIDLYARIMATQLGLPPHMLGYTSDNPASADAIRSSEGMLVKKAERRIRRFSATHREAMRLALWVRDGEPPEKSRRIETVWRNPATPTIAAQTDAAVKMVQAGILPADGDVVLEMAGLTEDQRQRVAAERRRARGADLVRRLTAIPEDDKPAPEADDGDVGV
;
A
#
# COMPACT_ATOMS: atom_id res chain seq x y z
N MET A 1 -37.61 -3.35 -32.22
CA MET A 1 -37.62 -4.22 -31.05
C MET A 1 -37.73 -3.30 -29.85
N THR A 2 -38.89 -3.27 -29.23
CA THR A 2 -39.15 -2.47 -28.03
C THR A 2 -38.47 -3.14 -26.88
N THR A 3 -37.44 -2.50 -26.30
CA THR A 3 -36.81 -2.88 -25.03
C THR A 3 -37.93 -3.01 -23.98
N PRO A 4 -38.04 -4.11 -23.26
CA PRO A 4 -39.01 -4.20 -22.16
C PRO A 4 -38.59 -3.19 -21.08
N THR A 5 -39.43 -2.18 -20.88
CA THR A 5 -39.30 -1.26 -19.75
C THR A 5 -39.65 -2.09 -18.51
N LEU A 6 -38.66 -2.53 -17.78
CA LEU A 6 -38.85 -3.09 -16.44
C LEU A 6 -39.53 -2.02 -15.57
N PRO A 7 -40.47 -2.39 -14.69
CA PRO A 7 -41.04 -1.42 -13.76
C PRO A 7 -39.93 -0.83 -12.91
N LEU A 8 -39.74 0.48 -13.00
CA LEU A 8 -38.80 1.25 -12.19
C LEU A 8 -39.19 1.09 -10.72
N LEU A 9 -38.50 0.20 -10.01
CA LEU A 9 -38.63 0.04 -8.57
C LEU A 9 -37.92 1.21 -7.91
N SER A 10 -38.62 2.01 -7.15
CA SER A 10 -38.02 3.06 -6.31
C SER A 10 -37.49 2.45 -5.02
N LEU A 11 -36.50 3.12 -4.43
CA LEU A 11 -36.04 2.81 -3.07
C LEU A 11 -37.20 3.00 -2.09
N SER A 12 -37.30 2.17 -1.07
CA SER A 12 -38.23 2.40 0.06
C SER A 12 -37.81 3.63 0.88
N ASP A 13 -38.70 4.19 1.67
CA ASP A 13 -38.40 5.35 2.51
C ASP A 13 -37.25 5.06 3.50
N ASP A 14 -37.17 3.86 4.03
CA ASP A 14 -36.08 3.42 4.93
C ASP A 14 -34.76 3.32 4.18
N GLU A 15 -34.71 2.72 3.00
CA GLU A 15 -33.52 2.62 2.15
C GLU A 15 -33.03 4.01 1.74
N LEU A 16 -33.96 4.91 1.35
CA LEU A 16 -33.59 6.28 1.00
C LEU A 16 -33.04 7.05 2.21
N GLY A 17 -33.58 6.82 3.41
CA GLY A 17 -33.08 7.38 4.66
C GLY A 17 -31.66 6.92 4.95
N ILE A 18 -31.39 5.62 4.83
CA ILE A 18 -30.06 5.03 5.03
C ILE A 18 -29.07 5.55 3.98
N LEU A 19 -29.45 5.55 2.72
CA LEU A 19 -28.63 6.07 1.62
C LEU A 19 -28.25 7.53 1.86
N THR A 20 -29.21 8.38 2.22
CA THR A 20 -28.99 9.82 2.47
C THR A 20 -28.01 10.01 3.64
N MET A 21 -28.14 9.26 4.71
CA MET A 21 -27.26 9.30 5.88
C MET A 21 -25.83 8.89 5.49
N LEU A 22 -25.66 7.75 4.83
CA LEU A 22 -24.34 7.24 4.44
C LEU A 22 -23.66 8.16 3.42
N ARG A 23 -24.41 8.69 2.46
CA ARG A 23 -23.89 9.65 1.48
C ARG A 23 -23.42 10.95 2.14
N SER A 24 -24.17 11.44 3.12
CA SER A 24 -23.75 12.60 3.91
C SER A 24 -22.43 12.32 4.65
N ASP A 25 -22.28 11.13 5.21
CA ASP A 25 -21.03 10.71 5.87
C ASP A 25 -19.88 10.63 4.88
N LEU A 26 -20.06 10.02 3.70
CA LEU A 26 -19.06 9.91 2.65
C LEU A 26 -18.57 11.31 2.22
N LEU A 27 -19.48 12.20 1.89
CA LEU A 27 -19.17 13.57 1.46
C LEU A 27 -18.49 14.40 2.57
N SER A 28 -18.91 14.23 3.82
CA SER A 28 -18.31 14.95 4.95
C SER A 28 -16.82 14.63 5.18
N GLN A 29 -16.40 13.44 4.78
CA GLN A 29 -15.02 12.95 4.95
C GLN A 29 -14.15 13.21 3.73
N ARG A 30 -14.75 13.44 2.57
CA ARG A 30 -14.10 13.52 1.26
C ARG A 30 -12.93 14.50 1.24
N PHE A 31 -13.14 15.73 1.70
CA PHE A 31 -12.07 16.75 1.76
C PHE A 31 -10.83 16.28 2.51
N LYS A 32 -11.04 15.56 3.63
CA LYS A 32 -9.91 15.04 4.43
C LYS A 32 -9.20 13.90 3.72
N LEU A 33 -9.93 13.03 3.04
CA LEU A 33 -9.37 11.90 2.29
C LEU A 33 -8.59 12.40 1.07
N GLU A 34 -9.15 13.35 0.32
CA GLU A 34 -8.47 14.02 -0.81
C GLU A 34 -7.20 14.75 -0.35
N LEU A 35 -7.17 15.31 0.86
CA LEU A 35 -5.96 15.90 1.41
C LEU A 35 -4.87 14.83 1.66
N PHE A 36 -5.23 13.67 2.20
CA PHE A 36 -4.27 12.58 2.37
C PHE A 36 -3.73 12.09 1.02
N ASP A 37 -4.63 11.97 0.03
CA ASP A 37 -4.29 11.59 -1.33
C ASP A 37 -3.29 12.56 -1.96
N ALA A 38 -3.56 13.87 -1.85
CA ALA A 38 -2.66 14.91 -2.35
C ALA A 38 -1.25 14.83 -1.71
N TYR A 39 -1.16 14.55 -0.40
CA TYR A 39 0.15 14.36 0.25
C TYR A 39 0.83 13.06 -0.15
N PHE A 40 0.08 12.01 -0.41
CA PHE A 40 0.62 10.74 -0.90
C PHE A 40 1.15 10.89 -2.33
N ASN A 41 0.39 11.53 -3.22
CA ASN A 41 0.75 11.72 -4.62
C ASN A 41 1.74 12.88 -4.86
N GLY A 42 1.98 13.72 -3.85
CA GLY A 42 2.85 14.89 -3.99
C GLY A 42 2.17 16.06 -4.71
N GLU A 43 0.86 16.11 -4.70
CA GLU A 43 0.02 17.14 -5.34
C GLU A 43 -0.42 18.25 -4.37
N GLN A 44 0.03 18.17 -3.10
CA GLN A 44 -0.33 19.16 -2.09
C GLN A 44 0.16 20.55 -2.47
N LEU A 45 -0.73 21.53 -2.33
CA LEU A 45 -0.39 22.93 -2.49
C LEU A 45 0.29 23.45 -1.21
N VAL A 46 1.61 23.62 -1.28
CA VAL A 46 2.37 24.24 -0.21
C VAL A 46 2.05 25.73 -0.18
N ARG A 47 1.44 26.22 0.90
CA ARG A 47 1.14 27.64 1.05
C ARG A 47 2.44 28.47 1.04
N ASP A 48 2.57 29.32 0.04
CA ASP A 48 3.58 30.36 -0.01
C ASP A 48 3.32 31.36 1.13
N LEU A 49 4.35 31.66 1.92
CA LEU A 49 4.27 32.65 2.99
C LEU A 49 4.29 34.10 2.45
N GLY A 50 4.27 34.30 1.13
CA GLY A 50 4.21 35.62 0.49
C GLY A 50 5.50 36.44 0.62
N ILE A 51 6.56 35.86 1.16
CA ILE A 51 7.81 36.55 1.42
C ILE A 51 8.82 36.20 0.33
N SER A 52 8.90 36.97 -0.72
CA SER A 52 10.08 37.08 -1.59
C SER A 52 10.18 36.07 -2.77
N ILE A 53 9.12 35.42 -3.22
CA ILE A 53 9.17 34.66 -4.46
C ILE A 53 8.71 35.59 -5.61
N PRO A 54 9.58 35.85 -6.61
CA PRO A 54 9.19 36.60 -7.80
C PRO A 54 8.01 35.92 -8.50
N PRO A 55 7.07 36.68 -9.09
CA PRO A 55 5.91 36.12 -9.76
C PRO A 55 6.23 35.05 -10.80
N GLN A 56 7.39 35.17 -11.46
CA GLN A 56 7.89 34.24 -12.48
C GLN A 56 8.27 32.86 -11.92
N LEU A 57 8.62 32.78 -10.64
CA LEU A 57 9.04 31.56 -9.95
C LEU A 57 7.91 30.89 -9.15
N LYS A 58 6.71 31.47 -9.14
CA LYS A 58 5.55 30.90 -8.45
C LYS A 58 5.05 29.59 -9.07
N THR A 59 5.49 29.26 -10.28
CA THR A 59 5.18 28.02 -10.97
C THR A 59 6.14 26.86 -10.62
N LEU A 60 7.20 27.12 -9.84
CA LEU A 60 8.10 26.09 -9.37
C LEU A 60 7.40 25.26 -8.28
N HIS A 61 7.03 24.04 -8.63
CA HIS A 61 6.54 23.06 -7.70
C HIS A 61 7.70 22.19 -7.19
N THR A 62 8.06 22.40 -5.93
CA THR A 62 9.07 21.58 -5.26
C THR A 62 8.37 20.63 -4.31
N VAL A 63 8.44 19.35 -4.57
CA VAL A 63 7.77 18.30 -3.80
C VAL A 63 8.78 17.36 -3.18
N ILE A 64 8.51 16.93 -1.95
CA ILE A 64 9.27 15.91 -1.24
C ILE A 64 8.34 14.74 -0.92
N GLY A 65 8.63 13.56 -1.46
CA GLY A 65 7.78 12.36 -1.35
C GLY A 65 7.88 11.60 -0.03
N TRP A 66 8.26 12.23 1.08
CA TRP A 66 8.38 11.55 2.38
C TRP A 66 7.09 10.88 2.87
N PRO A 67 5.88 11.47 2.69
CA PRO A 67 4.64 10.79 3.08
C PRO A 67 4.45 9.46 2.35
N ARG A 68 4.67 9.43 1.02
CA ARG A 68 4.61 8.21 0.21
C ARG A 68 5.61 7.18 0.68
N ILE A 69 6.88 7.57 0.82
CA ILE A 69 7.95 6.66 1.32
C ILE A 69 7.55 6.04 2.65
N GLY A 70 6.93 6.82 3.55
CA GLY A 70 6.50 6.34 4.85
C GLY A 70 5.39 5.29 4.79
N VAL A 71 4.46 5.46 3.89
CA VAL A 71 3.34 4.53 3.66
C VAL A 71 3.84 3.26 2.96
N GLU A 72 4.53 3.41 1.83
CA GLU A 72 5.05 2.29 1.04
C GLU A 72 6.06 1.43 1.81
N ALA A 73 6.96 2.03 2.59
CA ALA A 73 7.91 1.28 3.40
C ALA A 73 7.23 0.40 4.47
N LEU A 74 6.07 0.80 4.95
CA LEU A 74 5.27 -0.02 5.88
C LEU A 74 4.46 -1.06 5.12
N GLU A 75 3.84 -0.70 4.00
CA GLU A 75 3.06 -1.60 3.15
C GLU A 75 3.91 -2.76 2.65
N GLN A 76 5.12 -2.53 2.13
CA GLN A 76 6.08 -3.54 1.67
C GLN A 76 6.50 -4.58 2.72
N ARG A 77 6.05 -4.43 3.96
CA ARG A 77 6.21 -5.40 5.06
C ARG A 77 4.91 -6.14 5.39
N LEU A 78 3.86 -5.95 4.58
CA LEU A 78 2.52 -6.50 4.80
C LEU A 78 2.13 -7.52 3.72
N ASP A 79 3.03 -8.42 3.37
CA ASP A 79 2.78 -9.47 2.36
C ASP A 79 1.89 -10.57 2.93
N LEU A 80 0.64 -10.64 2.48
CA LEU A 80 -0.26 -11.78 2.71
C LEU A 80 0.06 -12.86 1.68
N GLU A 81 0.41 -14.07 2.14
CA GLU A 81 0.86 -15.16 1.24
C GLU A 81 -0.20 -16.25 1.05
N ALA A 82 -1.03 -16.51 2.06
CA ALA A 82 -2.01 -17.59 1.97
C ALA A 82 -3.11 -17.51 3.04
N PHE A 83 -4.15 -18.29 2.83
CA PHE A 83 -5.11 -18.70 3.84
C PHE A 83 -4.95 -20.18 4.13
N ARG A 84 -5.15 -20.58 5.40
CA ARG A 84 -5.13 -21.99 5.79
C ARG A 84 -6.15 -22.28 6.88
N TRP A 85 -6.56 -23.53 6.96
CA TRP A 85 -7.34 -24.02 8.11
C TRP A 85 -6.42 -24.27 9.32
N SER A 86 -6.81 -23.80 10.49
CA SER A 86 -6.00 -23.94 11.73
C SER A 86 -5.85 -25.39 12.20
N ASP A 87 -6.68 -26.30 11.72
CA ASP A 87 -6.61 -27.74 11.99
C ASP A 87 -5.58 -28.49 11.11
N GLY A 88 -4.92 -27.78 10.19
CA GLY A 88 -3.96 -28.37 9.25
C GLY A 88 -4.61 -29.17 8.12
N GLY A 89 -5.93 -29.03 7.92
CA GLY A 89 -6.66 -29.65 6.82
C GLY A 89 -6.28 -29.08 5.44
N ASP A 90 -6.79 -29.70 4.39
CA ASP A 90 -6.63 -29.22 3.03
C ASP A 90 -7.31 -27.84 2.89
N SER A 91 -6.57 -26.86 2.38
CA SER A 91 -6.99 -25.46 2.23
C SER A 91 -7.20 -25.08 0.77
N SER A 92 -7.35 -26.06 -0.12
CA SER A 92 -7.58 -25.80 -1.55
C SER A 92 -8.84 -24.99 -1.82
N ASP A 93 -9.87 -25.17 -1.00
CA ASP A 93 -11.12 -24.39 -1.04
C ASP A 93 -10.94 -22.91 -0.74
N LEU A 94 -10.02 -22.56 0.15
CA LEU A 94 -9.65 -21.18 0.46
C LEU A 94 -8.80 -20.55 -0.65
N LEU A 95 -7.89 -21.36 -1.21
CA LEU A 95 -7.01 -20.93 -2.30
C LEU A 95 -7.81 -20.66 -3.58
N GLU A 96 -8.77 -21.51 -3.91
CA GLU A 96 -9.65 -21.31 -5.07
C GLU A 96 -10.39 -19.97 -5.03
N ILE A 97 -10.94 -19.59 -3.87
CA ILE A 97 -11.60 -18.28 -3.69
C ILE A 97 -10.56 -17.16 -3.81
N ALA A 98 -9.38 -17.33 -3.22
CA ALA A 98 -8.35 -16.31 -3.24
C ALA A 98 -7.81 -16.06 -4.66
N GLU A 99 -7.54 -17.13 -5.42
CA GLU A 99 -7.08 -17.05 -6.82
C GLU A 99 -8.15 -16.46 -7.74
N ALA A 100 -9.42 -16.83 -7.56
CA ALA A 100 -10.52 -16.30 -8.37
C ALA A 100 -10.74 -14.80 -8.20
N ASN A 101 -10.23 -14.21 -7.12
CA ASN A 101 -10.35 -12.78 -6.80
C ASN A 101 -9.01 -12.02 -6.83
N ASP A 102 -7.93 -12.61 -7.33
CA ASP A 102 -6.58 -12.02 -7.28
C ASP A 102 -6.23 -11.45 -5.89
N TRP A 103 -6.74 -12.12 -4.81
CA TRP A 103 -6.81 -11.58 -3.45
C TRP A 103 -5.49 -11.05 -2.92
N PHE A 104 -4.38 -11.70 -3.24
CA PHE A 104 -3.07 -11.33 -2.68
C PHE A 104 -2.53 -10.04 -3.31
N ASP A 105 -2.78 -9.82 -4.59
CA ASP A 105 -2.42 -8.59 -5.30
C ASP A 105 -3.35 -7.44 -4.89
N GLU A 106 -4.65 -7.67 -4.88
CA GLU A 106 -5.66 -6.71 -4.43
C GLU A 106 -5.50 -6.33 -2.95
N ALA A 107 -5.06 -7.27 -2.09
CA ALA A 107 -4.79 -7.01 -0.68
C ALA A 107 -3.71 -5.94 -0.50
N SER A 108 -2.66 -5.91 -1.35
CA SER A 108 -1.61 -4.90 -1.26
C SER A 108 -2.13 -3.51 -1.59
N LEU A 109 -3.04 -3.39 -2.57
CA LEU A 109 -3.73 -2.13 -2.90
C LEU A 109 -4.61 -1.68 -1.73
N GLY A 110 -5.40 -2.58 -1.15
CA GLY A 110 -6.22 -2.30 0.02
C GLY A 110 -5.40 -1.92 1.25
N HIS A 111 -4.24 -2.56 1.48
CA HIS A 111 -3.32 -2.18 2.55
C HIS A 111 -2.78 -0.76 2.36
N LEU A 112 -2.42 -0.39 1.11
CA LEU A 112 -1.95 0.94 0.77
C LEU A 112 -3.00 2.00 1.10
N ASP A 113 -4.26 1.76 0.70
CA ASP A 113 -5.40 2.63 1.02
C ASP A 113 -5.66 2.71 2.53
N ALA A 114 -5.63 1.56 3.22
CA ALA A 114 -5.80 1.53 4.68
C ALA A 114 -4.73 2.35 5.41
N LEU A 115 -3.50 2.36 4.93
CA LEU A 115 -2.40 3.15 5.50
C LEU A 115 -2.51 4.64 5.13
N THR A 116 -2.88 4.94 3.89
CA THR A 116 -3.00 6.30 3.35
C THR A 116 -4.20 7.03 3.94
N TYR A 117 -5.39 6.45 3.87
CA TYR A 117 -6.63 7.08 4.32
C TYR A 117 -7.00 6.75 5.77
N GLY A 118 -6.35 5.73 6.34
CA GLY A 118 -6.62 5.24 7.70
C GLY A 118 -7.58 4.06 7.75
N ARG A 119 -8.22 3.71 6.64
CA ARG A 119 -9.10 2.56 6.48
C ARG A 119 -9.28 2.24 5.00
N GLU A 120 -9.77 1.06 4.76
CA GLU A 120 -10.22 0.52 3.48
C GLU A 120 -11.45 -0.35 3.75
N TYR A 121 -12.19 -0.73 2.72
CA TYR A 121 -13.37 -1.58 2.82
C TYR A 121 -13.24 -2.80 1.91
N MET A 122 -13.70 -3.95 2.42
CA MET A 122 -13.83 -5.17 1.63
C MET A 122 -15.31 -5.49 1.51
N ALA A 123 -15.82 -5.60 0.29
CA ALA A 123 -17.18 -6.05 0.02
C ALA A 123 -17.16 -7.48 -0.53
N VAL A 124 -18.14 -8.27 -0.12
CA VAL A 124 -18.30 -9.66 -0.54
C VAL A 124 -19.68 -9.82 -1.18
N GLY A 125 -19.74 -10.39 -2.36
CA GLY A 125 -20.99 -10.62 -3.09
C GLY A 125 -20.98 -11.97 -3.80
N SER A 126 -22.11 -12.31 -4.41
CA SER A 126 -22.24 -13.44 -5.33
C SER A 126 -21.52 -13.10 -6.65
N GLY A 127 -20.84 -14.10 -7.23
CA GLY A 127 -20.30 -13.97 -8.57
C GLY A 127 -21.39 -13.98 -9.65
N GLU A 128 -21.01 -13.63 -10.88
CA GLU A 128 -21.93 -13.71 -12.02
C GLU A 128 -22.09 -15.17 -12.51
N GLY A 129 -23.22 -15.79 -12.22
CA GLY A 129 -23.57 -17.16 -12.64
C GLY A 129 -23.81 -18.11 -11.48
N GLU A 130 -24.53 -19.21 -11.76
CA GLU A 130 -25.03 -20.16 -10.76
C GLU A 130 -23.90 -20.91 -10.01
N ASP A 131 -22.73 -21.11 -10.66
CA ASP A 131 -21.56 -21.78 -10.10
C ASP A 131 -20.32 -20.84 -9.99
N ALA A 132 -20.52 -19.52 -10.11
CA ALA A 132 -19.41 -18.59 -10.05
C ALA A 132 -18.85 -18.47 -8.61
N PRO A 133 -17.53 -18.33 -8.44
CA PRO A 133 -16.96 -18.10 -7.12
C PRO A 133 -17.47 -16.78 -6.55
N PRO A 134 -17.53 -16.64 -5.21
CA PRO A 134 -17.92 -15.37 -4.58
C PRO A 134 -16.96 -14.27 -4.99
N LEU A 135 -17.50 -13.09 -5.25
CA LEU A 135 -16.72 -11.90 -5.59
C LEU A 135 -16.32 -11.17 -4.30
N VAL A 136 -15.04 -10.85 -4.20
CA VAL A 136 -14.49 -10.03 -3.10
C VAL A 136 -13.80 -8.82 -3.69
N THR A 137 -14.24 -7.62 -3.33
CA THR A 137 -13.66 -6.38 -3.84
C THR A 137 -13.04 -5.57 -2.72
N PHE A 138 -11.96 -4.88 -3.04
CA PHE A 138 -11.26 -3.94 -2.17
C PHE A 138 -11.64 -2.52 -2.60
N GLU A 139 -12.24 -1.75 -1.69
CA GLU A 139 -12.89 -0.50 -2.02
C GLU A 139 -12.30 0.66 -1.27
N SER A 140 -11.99 1.74 -2.01
CA SER A 140 -11.43 2.95 -1.44
C SER A 140 -12.44 3.70 -0.56
N PRO A 141 -12.00 4.29 0.56
CA PRO A 141 -12.85 5.16 1.36
C PRO A 141 -13.22 6.49 0.68
N LEU A 142 -12.68 6.77 -0.50
CA LEU A 142 -13.14 7.87 -1.36
C LEU A 142 -14.53 7.59 -1.94
N ASP A 143 -14.82 6.33 -2.21
CA ASP A 143 -16.05 5.88 -2.86
C ASP A 143 -16.95 5.07 -1.94
N MET A 144 -16.46 4.61 -0.80
CA MET A 144 -17.21 3.74 0.12
C MET A 144 -17.22 4.24 1.56
N THR A 145 -18.35 4.02 2.23
CA THR A 145 -18.53 4.22 3.68
C THR A 145 -19.46 3.18 4.28
N LEU A 146 -19.41 3.01 5.60
CA LEU A 146 -20.32 2.13 6.33
C LEU A 146 -20.74 2.69 7.68
N ALA A 147 -21.95 2.39 8.08
CA ALA A 147 -22.45 2.60 9.43
C ALA A 147 -22.06 1.42 10.34
N TRP A 148 -21.66 1.74 11.56
CA TRP A 148 -21.11 0.78 12.53
C TRP A 148 -21.80 0.89 13.87
N ASP A 149 -22.37 -0.23 14.35
CA ASP A 149 -22.86 -0.32 15.73
C ASP A 149 -21.70 -0.65 16.68
N ALA A 150 -21.35 0.31 17.53
CA ALA A 150 -20.22 0.18 18.47
C ALA A 150 -20.47 -0.86 19.57
N ARG A 151 -21.74 -1.13 19.93
CA ARG A 151 -22.15 -2.09 20.94
C ARG A 151 -22.09 -3.51 20.41
N LEU A 152 -22.67 -3.73 19.24
CA LEU A 152 -22.70 -5.03 18.57
C LEU A 152 -21.39 -5.34 17.82
N ARG A 153 -20.61 -4.30 17.51
CA ARG A 153 -19.38 -4.39 16.71
C ARG A 153 -19.62 -4.97 15.31
N LEU A 154 -20.72 -4.58 14.70
CA LEU A 154 -21.16 -5.03 13.39
C LEU A 154 -21.40 -3.84 12.48
N SER A 155 -21.21 -4.05 11.18
CA SER A 155 -21.71 -3.15 10.14
C SER A 155 -23.22 -3.25 10.08
N THR A 156 -23.91 -2.13 10.03
CA THR A 156 -25.40 -2.09 9.95
C THR A 156 -25.89 -1.77 8.55
N SER A 157 -25.11 -1.03 7.77
CA SER A 157 -25.32 -0.74 6.37
C SER A 157 -24.02 -0.21 5.76
N ALA A 158 -23.85 -0.31 4.45
CA ALA A 158 -22.72 0.30 3.74
C ALA A 158 -23.19 0.87 2.40
N LEU A 159 -22.46 1.83 1.89
CA LEU A 159 -22.73 2.50 0.63
C LEU A 159 -21.42 2.59 -0.16
N ARG A 160 -21.48 2.19 -1.43
CA ARG A 160 -20.49 2.54 -2.46
C ARG A 160 -21.14 3.51 -3.44
N GLU A 161 -20.46 4.60 -3.75
CA GLU A 161 -20.89 5.58 -4.77
C GLU A 161 -19.77 5.72 -5.80
N CYS A 162 -20.06 5.45 -7.07
CA CYS A 162 -19.11 5.61 -8.17
C CYS A 162 -19.78 6.22 -9.39
N GLN A 163 -18.99 6.63 -10.35
CA GLN A 163 -19.47 7.01 -11.68
C GLN A 163 -19.43 5.78 -12.59
N SER A 164 -20.51 5.58 -13.37
CA SER A 164 -20.54 4.52 -14.36
C SER A 164 -19.47 4.73 -15.42
N ASN A 165 -18.78 3.66 -15.79
CA ASN A 165 -17.84 3.63 -16.91
C ASN A 165 -18.57 3.41 -18.27
N GLY A 166 -19.90 3.30 -18.27
CA GLY A 166 -20.72 3.04 -19.44
C GLY A 166 -20.84 1.56 -19.82
N GLN A 167 -20.31 0.63 -19.01
CA GLN A 167 -20.42 -0.82 -19.25
C GLN A 167 -21.41 -1.48 -18.28
N ASP A 168 -21.59 -0.89 -17.09
CA ASP A 168 -22.46 -1.43 -16.07
C ASP A 168 -23.92 -1.15 -16.36
N PHE A 169 -24.79 -2.14 -16.28
CA PHE A 169 -26.25 -2.05 -16.41
C PHE A 169 -26.77 -1.28 -17.66
N GLY A 170 -25.92 -1.10 -18.70
CA GLY A 170 -26.27 -0.31 -19.89
C GLY A 170 -26.40 1.20 -19.63
N LEU A 171 -25.81 1.69 -18.55
CA LEU A 171 -25.77 3.10 -18.19
C LEU A 171 -24.86 3.90 -19.14
N THR A 172 -25.12 5.19 -19.23
CA THR A 172 -24.19 6.10 -19.92
C THR A 172 -23.00 6.45 -19.00
N PRO A 173 -21.81 6.76 -19.57
CA PRO A 173 -20.71 7.29 -18.78
C PRO A 173 -21.13 8.50 -17.94
N GLU A 174 -20.52 8.64 -16.75
CA GLU A 174 -20.75 9.72 -15.80
C GLU A 174 -22.09 9.66 -15.01
N GLN A 175 -22.99 8.72 -15.30
CA GLN A 175 -24.13 8.50 -14.42
C GLN A 175 -23.64 8.01 -13.06
N ARG A 176 -24.24 8.56 -11.99
CA ARG A 176 -23.89 8.19 -10.63
C ARG A 176 -24.59 6.90 -10.25
N LEU A 177 -23.81 5.88 -9.94
CA LEU A 177 -24.24 4.57 -9.48
C LEU A 177 -23.97 4.45 -7.98
N VAL A 178 -24.95 3.91 -7.26
CA VAL A 178 -24.79 3.56 -5.84
C VAL A 178 -25.12 2.09 -5.61
N THR A 179 -24.31 1.46 -4.75
CA THR A 179 -24.56 0.13 -4.23
C THR A 179 -24.81 0.24 -2.73
N LEU A 180 -26.03 -0.07 -2.31
CA LEU A 180 -26.43 -0.04 -0.91
C LEU A 180 -26.43 -1.46 -0.35
N TYR A 181 -25.52 -1.75 0.57
CA TYR A 181 -25.38 -3.04 1.24
C TYR A 181 -26.19 -3.04 2.53
N LEU A 182 -27.14 -3.96 2.63
CA LEU A 182 -28.00 -4.17 3.78
C LEU A 182 -27.84 -5.61 4.30
N PRO A 183 -28.33 -5.94 5.50
CA PRO A 183 -28.14 -7.28 6.07
C PRO A 183 -28.77 -8.43 5.28
N MET A 184 -29.83 -8.17 4.53
CA MET A 184 -30.58 -9.20 3.79
C MET A 184 -30.46 -9.08 2.28
N GLN A 185 -30.05 -7.92 1.78
CA GLN A 185 -29.96 -7.65 0.34
C GLN A 185 -28.93 -6.58 0.01
N THR A 186 -28.45 -6.61 -1.21
CA THR A 186 -27.67 -5.53 -1.84
C THR A 186 -28.54 -4.88 -2.91
N VAL A 187 -28.62 -3.53 -2.92
CA VAL A 187 -29.45 -2.76 -3.83
C VAL A 187 -28.58 -1.91 -4.73
N TYR A 188 -28.73 -2.05 -6.03
CA TYR A 188 -28.05 -1.23 -7.04
C TYR A 188 -29.03 -0.17 -7.54
N ALA A 189 -28.61 1.10 -7.49
CA ALA A 189 -29.47 2.20 -7.92
C ALA A 189 -28.66 3.29 -8.65
N VAL A 190 -29.32 3.99 -9.57
CA VAL A 190 -28.75 5.08 -10.37
C VAL A 190 -29.46 6.38 -10.09
N GLU A 191 -28.71 7.48 -10.11
CA GLU A 191 -29.28 8.83 -9.98
C GLU A 191 -29.87 9.28 -11.33
N VAL A 192 -31.21 9.50 -11.34
CA VAL A 192 -31.94 9.98 -12.51
C VAL A 192 -32.79 11.19 -12.10
N ASN A 193 -32.59 12.32 -12.76
CA ASN A 193 -33.34 13.56 -12.52
C ASN A 193 -33.41 14.01 -11.04
N GLY A 194 -32.35 13.73 -10.26
CA GLY A 194 -32.28 14.06 -8.84
C GLY A 194 -32.99 13.10 -7.90
N GLY A 195 -33.48 11.98 -8.41
CA GLY A 195 -34.03 10.84 -7.66
C GLY A 195 -33.19 9.57 -7.88
N TRP A 196 -33.54 8.49 -7.18
CA TRP A 196 -32.88 7.20 -7.28
C TRP A 196 -33.78 6.16 -7.89
N GLU A 197 -33.32 5.51 -8.96
CA GLU A 197 -34.03 4.40 -9.63
C GLU A 197 -33.25 3.12 -9.36
N VAL A 198 -33.95 2.09 -8.88
CA VAL A 198 -33.34 0.78 -8.59
C VAL A 198 -33.12 0.02 -9.89
N LEU A 199 -31.89 -0.42 -10.11
CA LEU A 199 -31.49 -1.23 -11.26
C LEU A 199 -31.66 -2.71 -10.98
N ASP A 200 -31.21 -3.15 -9.79
CA ASP A 200 -31.23 -4.55 -9.39
C ASP A 200 -31.22 -4.71 -7.86
N ARG A 201 -31.61 -5.89 -7.39
CA ARG A 201 -31.60 -6.31 -5.98
C ARG A 201 -31.08 -7.73 -5.86
N ASP A 202 -29.98 -7.91 -5.16
CA ASP A 202 -29.47 -9.21 -4.78
C ASP A 202 -29.94 -9.56 -3.36
N GLU A 203 -30.90 -10.49 -3.23
CA GLU A 203 -31.45 -10.95 -1.96
C GLU A 203 -30.60 -12.09 -1.37
N HIS A 204 -29.41 -11.80 -0.87
CA HIS A 204 -28.46 -12.78 -0.34
C HIS A 204 -28.85 -13.42 1.00
N ASN A 205 -29.76 -12.83 1.76
CA ASN A 205 -30.30 -13.34 3.04
C ASN A 205 -29.25 -13.73 4.13
N LEU A 206 -28.07 -13.11 4.11
CA LEU A 206 -26.98 -13.41 5.06
C LEU A 206 -27.31 -12.99 6.51
N GLY A 207 -28.22 -12.05 6.71
CA GLY A 207 -28.49 -11.49 8.05
C GLY A 207 -27.39 -10.56 8.58
N VAL A 208 -26.33 -10.35 7.81
CA VAL A 208 -25.21 -9.45 8.09
C VAL A 208 -24.87 -8.64 6.85
N VAL A 209 -24.38 -7.42 7.04
CA VAL A 209 -23.90 -6.61 5.92
C VAL A 209 -22.60 -7.20 5.39
N PRO A 210 -22.52 -7.55 4.11
CA PRO A 210 -21.34 -8.20 3.53
C PRO A 210 -20.22 -7.20 3.20
N VAL A 211 -20.00 -6.22 4.09
CA VAL A 211 -18.96 -5.20 3.97
C VAL A 211 -18.20 -5.09 5.28
N LEU A 212 -16.89 -5.17 5.18
CA LEU A 212 -15.96 -5.12 6.29
C LEU A 212 -15.07 -3.88 6.17
N ARG A 213 -14.67 -3.33 7.32
CA ARG A 213 -13.73 -2.21 7.38
C ARG A 213 -12.38 -2.68 7.89
N MET A 214 -11.35 -2.58 7.08
CA MET A 214 -9.97 -2.75 7.47
C MET A 214 -9.39 -1.41 7.94
N ALA A 215 -9.27 -1.22 9.24
CA ALA A 215 -8.92 0.07 9.81
C ALA A 215 -7.50 0.07 10.41
N ASN A 216 -6.70 1.05 9.99
CA ASN A 216 -5.37 1.32 10.50
C ASN A 216 -5.42 2.14 11.79
N ARG A 217 -4.49 1.92 12.73
CA ARG A 217 -4.25 2.72 13.95
C ARG A 217 -5.52 3.05 14.76
N GLN A 218 -6.44 2.11 14.88
CA GLN A 218 -7.64 2.30 15.70
C GLN A 218 -7.31 2.57 17.17
N ARG A 219 -8.16 3.38 17.80
CA ARG A 219 -8.19 3.62 19.26
C ARG A 219 -9.57 3.26 19.80
N THR A 220 -9.66 3.04 21.12
CA THR A 220 -10.97 2.79 21.77
C THR A 220 -11.94 3.96 21.57
N ALA A 221 -11.42 5.18 21.56
CA ALA A 221 -12.20 6.41 21.32
C ALA A 221 -12.49 6.69 19.85
N ASP A 222 -11.78 6.03 18.93
CA ASP A 222 -11.91 6.26 17.49
C ASP A 222 -11.60 4.96 16.74
N ARG A 223 -12.64 4.28 16.32
CA ARG A 223 -12.55 3.00 15.63
C ARG A 223 -12.58 3.12 14.11
N THR A 224 -12.70 4.34 13.58
CA THR A 224 -12.75 4.58 12.12
C THR A 224 -11.41 4.34 11.45
N GLY A 225 -10.32 4.51 12.19
CA GLY A 225 -8.95 4.38 11.69
C GLY A 225 -8.27 5.72 11.47
N ARG A 226 -6.95 5.70 11.31
CA ARG A 226 -6.11 6.90 11.14
C ARG A 226 -5.02 6.65 10.11
N SER A 227 -4.82 7.64 9.26
CA SER A 227 -3.73 7.68 8.28
C SER A 227 -2.35 7.63 8.94
N GLU A 228 -1.37 7.05 8.24
CA GLU A 228 0.05 7.24 8.56
C GLU A 228 0.52 8.66 8.18
N ILE A 229 -0.17 9.34 7.25
CA ILE A 229 0.05 10.74 6.89
C ILE A 229 -0.60 11.63 7.96
N THR A 230 0.08 11.76 9.09
CA THR A 230 -0.43 12.55 10.23
C THR A 230 -0.21 14.06 10.01
N PRO A 231 -0.89 14.94 10.79
CA PRO A 231 -0.65 16.38 10.72
C PRO A 231 0.83 16.77 10.92
N GLU A 232 1.57 16.01 11.74
CA GLU A 232 3.00 16.22 11.95
C GLU A 232 3.80 15.90 10.68
N VAL A 233 3.48 14.80 10.00
CA VAL A 233 4.08 14.41 8.71
C VAL A 233 3.81 15.49 7.67
N MET A 234 2.56 15.95 7.52
CA MET A 234 2.20 17.01 6.60
C MET A 234 2.98 18.29 6.87
N SER A 235 2.99 18.73 8.13
CA SER A 235 3.65 19.99 8.53
C SER A 235 5.16 20.00 8.26
N ILE A 236 5.84 18.88 8.54
CA ILE A 236 7.28 18.74 8.28
C ILE A 236 7.56 18.69 6.79
N THR A 237 6.73 17.96 6.02
CA THR A 237 6.82 17.93 4.56
C THR A 237 6.71 19.31 3.95
N ASP A 238 5.70 20.08 4.34
CA ASP A 238 5.53 21.47 3.88
C ASP A 238 6.70 22.36 4.25
N ALA A 239 7.22 22.20 5.47
CA ALA A 239 8.38 22.97 5.91
C ALA A 239 9.62 22.66 5.08
N ALA A 240 9.84 21.39 4.75
CA ALA A 240 10.95 20.95 3.92
C ALA A 240 10.80 21.41 2.47
N CYS A 241 9.60 21.29 1.87
CA CYS A 241 9.30 21.80 0.53
C CYS A 241 9.57 23.30 0.42
N ARG A 242 9.15 24.10 1.42
CA ARG A 242 9.45 25.55 1.44
C ARG A 242 10.94 25.85 1.52
N ARG A 243 11.72 25.04 2.25
CA ARG A 243 13.18 25.21 2.33
C ARG A 243 13.86 24.83 1.02
N LEU A 244 13.43 23.73 0.40
CA LEU A 244 13.95 23.31 -0.90
C LEU A 244 13.64 24.35 -1.98
N MET A 245 12.42 24.86 -2.03
CA MET A 245 12.05 25.98 -2.91
C MET A 245 12.92 27.21 -2.68
N GLY A 246 13.23 27.54 -1.42
CA GLY A 246 14.14 28.64 -1.09
C GLY A 246 15.57 28.43 -1.62
N ILE A 247 16.05 27.19 -1.65
CA ILE A 247 17.36 26.84 -2.26
C ILE A 247 17.29 27.01 -3.77
N GLU A 248 16.25 26.52 -4.43
CA GLU A 248 16.06 26.66 -5.88
C GLU A 248 16.04 28.13 -6.30
N VAL A 249 15.20 28.93 -5.63
CA VAL A 249 15.13 30.38 -5.88
C VAL A 249 16.48 31.05 -5.65
N ALA A 250 17.17 30.73 -4.55
CA ALA A 250 18.48 31.31 -4.28
C ALA A 250 19.51 30.88 -5.34
N SER A 251 19.44 29.66 -5.83
CA SER A 251 20.33 29.14 -6.88
C SER A 251 20.16 29.88 -8.20
N GLU A 252 18.92 30.22 -8.58
CA GLU A 252 18.64 31.04 -9.79
C GLU A 252 19.21 32.45 -9.65
N PHE A 253 19.05 33.10 -8.50
CA PHE A 253 19.52 34.47 -8.30
C PHE A 253 21.02 34.58 -8.07
N PHE A 254 21.64 33.62 -7.40
CA PHE A 254 23.02 33.68 -6.93
C PHE A 254 23.93 32.64 -7.58
N GLY A 255 23.42 31.83 -8.50
CA GLY A 255 24.21 30.84 -9.24
C GLY A 255 25.30 31.47 -10.11
N ALA A 256 25.05 32.71 -10.60
CA ALA A 256 26.06 33.56 -11.19
C ALA A 256 26.36 34.74 -10.23
N PRO A 257 27.58 34.89 -9.73
CA PRO A 257 27.87 35.97 -8.77
C PRO A 257 27.62 37.32 -9.42
N GLN A 258 26.66 38.07 -8.86
CA GLN A 258 26.37 39.43 -9.32
C GLN A 258 27.61 40.31 -9.09
N ARG A 259 28.01 41.00 -10.14
CA ARG A 259 29.14 41.92 -10.12
C ARG A 259 28.63 43.36 -10.07
N TYR A 260 29.36 44.21 -9.43
CA TYR A 260 29.08 45.64 -9.46
C TYR A 260 30.34 46.38 -9.87
N ILE A 261 30.14 47.51 -10.53
CA ILE A 261 31.20 48.40 -10.95
C ILE A 261 30.83 49.80 -10.43
N LEU A 262 31.76 50.38 -9.71
CA LEU A 262 31.60 51.77 -9.17
C LEU A 262 32.61 52.68 -9.88
N GLY A 263 32.16 53.86 -10.26
CA GLY A 263 33.03 54.88 -10.87
C GLY A 263 33.35 54.66 -12.36
N ALA A 264 32.57 53.83 -13.05
CA ALA A 264 32.69 53.71 -14.51
C ALA A 264 31.84 54.77 -15.20
N SER A 265 32.33 55.34 -16.32
CA SER A 265 31.57 56.25 -17.16
C SER A 265 30.45 55.48 -17.92
N GLU A 266 29.37 56.18 -18.22
CA GLU A 266 28.23 55.60 -18.96
C GLU A 266 28.65 55.05 -20.35
N SER A 267 29.64 55.69 -21.00
CA SER A 267 30.22 55.26 -22.28
C SER A 267 30.85 53.84 -22.22
N ALA A 268 31.28 53.38 -21.07
CA ALA A 268 31.85 52.04 -20.92
C ALA A 268 30.82 50.92 -21.17
N PHE A 269 29.54 51.22 -21.10
CA PHE A 269 28.41 50.28 -21.28
C PHE A 269 27.68 50.50 -22.65
N GLN A 270 28.27 51.29 -23.54
CA GLN A 270 27.73 51.52 -24.89
C GLN A 270 28.49 50.72 -25.95
N ASP A 271 27.80 50.37 -27.02
CA ASP A 271 28.46 49.81 -28.24
C ASP A 271 29.12 50.92 -29.09
N ALA A 272 29.76 50.56 -30.19
CA ALA A 272 30.42 51.52 -31.08
C ALA A 272 29.41 52.49 -31.75
N GLU A 273 28.13 52.17 -31.72
CA GLU A 273 27.01 52.94 -32.26
C GLU A 273 26.33 53.80 -31.18
N GLY A 274 26.79 53.73 -29.94
CA GLY A 274 26.24 54.53 -28.81
C GLY A 274 24.98 53.94 -28.15
N ASN A 275 24.59 52.71 -28.47
CA ASN A 275 23.47 52.05 -27.84
C ASN A 275 23.94 51.34 -26.52
N THR A 276 23.08 51.37 -25.50
CA THR A 276 23.39 50.65 -24.23
C THR A 276 23.45 49.15 -24.45
N LYS A 277 24.60 48.53 -24.20
CA LYS A 277 24.77 47.10 -24.23
C LYS A 277 23.78 46.43 -23.26
N SER A 278 23.20 45.30 -23.68
CA SER A 278 22.31 44.56 -22.80
C SER A 278 23.09 44.12 -21.54
N ALA A 279 22.42 44.07 -20.40
CA ALA A 279 22.99 43.57 -19.14
C ALA A 279 23.56 42.16 -19.33
N TRP A 280 22.96 41.34 -20.22
CA TRP A 280 23.36 39.98 -20.54
C TRP A 280 24.71 39.90 -21.29
N GLU A 281 24.95 40.78 -22.25
CA GLU A 281 26.23 40.85 -23.00
C GLU A 281 27.39 41.31 -22.13
N THR A 282 27.08 42.13 -21.08
CA THR A 282 28.06 42.61 -20.12
C THR A 282 28.39 41.53 -19.07
N TYR A 283 27.48 40.56 -18.86
CA TYR A 283 27.51 39.68 -17.70
C TYR A 283 28.22 38.34 -17.94
N ILE A 284 28.14 37.77 -19.15
CA ILE A 284 28.65 36.42 -19.42
C ILE A 284 30.01 36.44 -20.10
N GLY A 285 31.06 36.18 -19.31
CA GLY A 285 32.31 35.54 -19.77
C GLY A 285 33.30 36.42 -20.51
N ARG A 286 33.20 37.74 -20.54
CA ARG A 286 34.23 38.61 -21.13
C ARG A 286 35.03 39.33 -20.06
N VAL A 287 36.32 39.44 -20.28
CA VAL A 287 37.19 40.34 -19.53
C VAL A 287 36.71 41.75 -19.84
N LEU A 288 36.13 42.42 -18.83
CA LEU A 288 35.70 43.81 -18.93
C LEU A 288 36.97 44.68 -18.74
N ALA A 289 37.49 45.24 -19.85
CA ALA A 289 38.52 46.25 -19.77
C ALA A 289 37.84 47.63 -19.57
N LEU A 290 38.04 48.23 -18.45
CA LEU A 290 37.50 49.55 -18.11
C LEU A 290 38.63 50.57 -18.20
N GLU A 291 38.39 51.65 -18.90
CA GLU A 291 39.30 52.82 -18.95
C GLU A 291 39.12 53.66 -17.67
N ARG A 292 40.13 54.48 -17.39
CA ARG A 292 40.07 55.46 -16.30
C ARG A 292 39.00 56.49 -16.65
N ASP A 293 38.35 57.06 -15.61
CA ASP A 293 37.45 58.18 -15.82
C ASP A 293 38.21 59.48 -16.23
N GLU A 294 37.47 60.53 -16.50
CA GLU A 294 38.05 61.82 -16.94
C GLU A 294 38.97 62.43 -15.84
N ASP A 295 38.79 62.06 -14.58
CA ASP A 295 39.57 62.49 -13.41
C ASP A 295 40.76 61.53 -13.13
N GLY A 296 40.98 60.50 -13.99
CA GLY A 296 42.05 59.53 -13.87
C GLY A 296 41.87 58.44 -12.83
N GLN A 297 40.67 58.33 -12.25
CA GLN A 297 40.37 57.26 -11.27
C GLN A 297 40.06 55.92 -11.97
N VAL A 298 40.46 54.82 -11.30
CA VAL A 298 40.21 53.48 -11.79
C VAL A 298 38.89 52.99 -11.24
N PRO A 299 37.94 52.54 -12.10
CA PRO A 299 36.70 51.93 -11.62
C PRO A 299 36.94 50.77 -10.69
N THR A 300 36.19 50.69 -9.59
CA THR A 300 36.26 49.56 -8.66
C THR A 300 35.28 48.47 -9.10
N VAL A 301 35.81 47.29 -9.38
CA VAL A 301 35.00 46.09 -9.74
C VAL A 301 34.90 45.18 -8.51
N GLY A 302 33.71 44.83 -8.14
CA GLY A 302 33.48 43.87 -7.07
C GLY A 302 32.43 42.83 -7.46
N ALA A 303 32.36 41.78 -6.68
CA ALA A 303 31.29 40.79 -6.79
C ALA A 303 30.63 40.64 -5.41
N PHE A 304 29.30 40.47 -5.42
CA PHE A 304 28.61 40.11 -4.19
C PHE A 304 29.01 38.67 -3.81
N THR A 305 29.06 38.40 -2.51
CA THR A 305 29.39 37.09 -1.98
C THR A 305 28.32 36.08 -2.48
N ALA A 306 28.78 34.96 -3.06
CA ALA A 306 27.86 33.88 -3.45
C ALA A 306 27.08 33.37 -2.23
N HIS A 307 25.80 33.08 -2.44
CA HIS A 307 24.98 32.49 -1.40
C HIS A 307 25.46 31.05 -1.11
N ASP A 308 25.71 30.76 0.17
CA ASP A 308 26.03 29.40 0.62
C ASP A 308 24.73 28.66 1.06
N PRO A 309 24.25 27.65 0.31
CA PRO A 309 23.03 26.92 0.66
C PRO A 309 23.23 25.92 1.81
N SER A 310 24.46 25.72 2.30
CA SER A 310 24.81 24.68 3.28
C SER A 310 24.00 24.77 4.57
N GLY A 311 23.66 25.99 5.00
CA GLY A 311 22.79 26.20 6.16
C GLY A 311 21.36 25.68 5.95
N GLN A 312 20.82 25.85 4.76
CA GLN A 312 19.46 25.38 4.43
C GLN A 312 19.42 23.84 4.25
N THR A 313 20.45 23.27 3.64
CA THR A 313 20.61 21.81 3.49
C THR A 313 20.64 21.13 4.86
N LYS A 314 21.38 21.67 5.84
CA LYS A 314 21.40 21.15 7.21
C LYS A 314 20.02 21.18 7.90
N ILE A 315 19.19 22.16 7.56
CA ILE A 315 17.79 22.22 8.08
C ILE A 315 16.95 21.12 7.44
N ILE A 316 17.10 20.85 6.14
CA ILE A 316 16.39 19.75 5.46
C ILE A 316 16.82 18.40 6.06
N ASP A 317 18.12 18.20 6.32
CA ASP A 317 18.63 17.01 7.01
C ASP A 317 18.03 16.83 8.41
N LEU A 318 17.84 17.92 9.14
CA LEU A 318 17.15 17.89 10.43
C LEU A 318 15.69 17.48 10.27
N TYR A 319 14.98 18.02 9.28
CA TYR A 319 13.60 17.62 9.00
C TYR A 319 13.50 16.16 8.58
N ALA A 320 14.42 15.65 7.76
CA ALA A 320 14.47 14.24 7.40
C ALA A 320 14.61 13.32 8.62
N ARG A 321 15.46 13.67 9.59
CA ARG A 321 15.61 12.91 10.85
C ARG A 321 14.35 12.95 11.72
N ILE A 322 13.72 14.11 11.84
CA ILE A 322 12.46 14.24 12.58
C ILE A 322 11.38 13.42 11.88
N MET A 323 11.28 13.52 10.55
CA MET A 323 10.33 12.74 9.74
C MET A 323 10.55 11.24 9.91
N ALA A 324 11.80 10.75 9.84
CA ALA A 324 12.14 9.35 10.08
C ALA A 324 11.61 8.87 11.44
N THR A 325 11.76 9.69 12.49
CA THR A 325 11.24 9.39 13.83
C THR A 325 9.71 9.33 13.84
N GLN A 326 9.01 10.27 13.19
CA GLN A 326 7.54 10.30 13.12
C GLN A 326 6.99 9.09 12.36
N LEU A 327 7.60 8.77 11.24
CA LEU A 327 7.23 7.61 10.43
C LEU A 327 7.69 6.28 11.04
N GLY A 328 8.66 6.32 11.97
CA GLY A 328 9.28 5.13 12.55
C GLY A 328 10.16 4.39 11.55
N LEU A 329 10.75 5.13 10.62
CA LEU A 329 11.67 4.64 9.61
C LEU A 329 13.13 4.82 10.02
N PRO A 330 14.04 3.97 9.53
CA PRO A 330 15.46 4.26 9.56
C PRO A 330 15.79 5.54 8.77
N PRO A 331 16.63 6.45 9.28
CA PRO A 331 16.92 7.72 8.61
C PRO A 331 17.44 7.59 7.17
N HIS A 332 18.17 6.51 6.87
CA HIS A 332 18.71 6.27 5.52
C HIS A 332 17.61 6.08 4.45
N MET A 333 16.42 5.61 4.82
CA MET A 333 15.29 5.50 3.89
C MET A 333 14.75 6.86 3.42
N LEU A 334 15.05 7.93 4.14
CA LEU A 334 14.69 9.30 3.75
C LEU A 334 15.83 10.09 3.10
N GLY A 335 16.86 9.38 2.60
CA GLY A 335 18.02 9.98 1.92
C GLY A 335 19.11 10.51 2.85
N TYR A 336 18.97 10.31 4.17
CA TYR A 336 20.02 10.69 5.11
C TYR A 336 21.06 9.57 5.24
N THR A 337 22.26 9.81 4.73
CA THR A 337 23.41 8.91 4.89
C THR A 337 24.39 9.51 5.91
N SER A 338 24.85 8.71 6.88
CA SER A 338 25.99 9.11 7.70
C SER A 338 27.28 8.82 6.94
N ASP A 339 28.31 9.64 7.16
CA ASP A 339 29.64 9.47 6.54
C ASP A 339 30.30 8.11 6.88
N ASN A 340 29.75 7.39 7.83
CA ASN A 340 30.22 6.09 8.28
C ASN A 340 29.16 5.03 7.98
N PRO A 341 29.39 4.06 7.06
CA PRO A 341 28.40 3.03 6.75
C PRO A 341 28.11 2.20 8.00
N ALA A 342 26.83 2.11 8.35
CA ALA A 342 26.38 1.30 9.47
C ALA A 342 26.63 -0.20 9.19
N SER A 343 26.99 -0.97 10.21
CA SER A 343 27.10 -2.42 10.08
C SER A 343 25.71 -3.02 9.74
N ALA A 344 25.69 -4.20 9.12
CA ALA A 344 24.44 -4.89 8.81
C ALA A 344 23.54 -5.10 10.06
N ASP A 345 24.13 -5.31 11.23
CA ASP A 345 23.40 -5.45 12.49
C ASP A 345 22.83 -4.11 12.98
N ALA A 346 23.56 -3.00 12.78
CA ALA A 346 23.06 -1.67 13.10
C ALA A 346 21.88 -1.28 12.19
N ILE A 347 21.92 -1.63 10.91
CA ILE A 347 20.81 -1.41 9.97
C ILE A 347 19.59 -2.20 10.42
N ARG A 348 19.73 -3.50 10.70
CA ARG A 348 18.62 -4.34 11.21
C ARG A 348 18.04 -3.82 12.52
N SER A 349 18.92 -3.38 13.44
CA SER A 349 18.47 -2.78 14.72
C SER A 349 17.65 -1.51 14.48
N SER A 350 18.03 -0.69 13.48
CA SER A 350 17.29 0.53 13.15
C SER A 350 15.92 0.26 12.53
N GLU A 351 15.73 -0.88 11.88
CA GLU A 351 14.45 -1.31 11.29
C GLU A 351 13.44 -1.87 12.32
N GLY A 352 13.90 -2.16 13.55
CA GLY A 352 13.08 -2.81 14.56
C GLY A 352 11.76 -2.09 14.88
N MET A 353 11.71 -0.76 14.77
CA MET A 353 10.48 0.01 14.95
C MET A 353 9.49 -0.21 13.79
N LEU A 354 9.98 -0.21 12.56
CA LEU A 354 9.19 -0.48 11.35
C LEU A 354 8.61 -1.90 11.40
N VAL A 355 9.44 -2.90 11.71
CA VAL A 355 9.01 -4.29 11.88
C VAL A 355 7.90 -4.39 12.93
N LYS A 356 8.07 -3.73 14.09
CA LYS A 356 7.06 -3.73 15.15
C LYS A 356 5.75 -3.05 14.74
N LYS A 357 5.82 -2.02 13.93
CA LYS A 357 4.65 -1.39 13.32
C LYS A 357 3.95 -2.38 12.37
N ALA A 358 4.69 -3.05 11.47
CA ALA A 358 4.17 -4.04 10.54
C ALA A 358 3.49 -5.21 11.27
N GLU A 359 4.12 -5.82 12.29
CA GLU A 359 3.53 -6.88 13.10
C GLU A 359 2.16 -6.49 13.71
N ARG A 360 2.04 -5.21 14.14
CA ARG A 360 0.78 -4.71 14.68
C ARG A 360 -0.29 -4.55 13.59
N ARG A 361 0.09 -4.17 12.35
CA ARG A 361 -0.84 -4.07 11.21
C ARG A 361 -1.26 -5.45 10.76
N ILE A 362 -0.33 -6.37 10.57
CA ILE A 362 -0.59 -7.78 10.27
C ILE A 362 -1.65 -8.35 11.22
N ARG A 363 -1.48 -8.20 12.53
CA ARG A 363 -2.46 -8.71 13.52
C ARG A 363 -3.86 -8.11 13.33
N ARG A 364 -3.95 -6.86 12.91
CA ARG A 364 -5.22 -6.16 12.68
C ARG A 364 -5.86 -6.59 11.38
N PHE A 365 -5.10 -6.50 10.30
CA PHE A 365 -5.57 -6.79 8.96
C PHE A 365 -5.95 -8.26 8.80
N SER A 366 -5.20 -9.15 9.43
CA SER A 366 -5.55 -10.58 9.53
C SER A 366 -6.98 -10.83 9.99
N ALA A 367 -7.50 -10.01 10.91
CA ALA A 367 -8.86 -10.20 11.41
C ALA A 367 -9.91 -9.88 10.33
N THR A 368 -9.66 -8.84 9.52
CA THR A 368 -10.55 -8.44 8.41
C THR A 368 -10.49 -9.45 7.27
N HIS A 369 -9.29 -9.85 6.84
CA HIS A 369 -9.12 -10.85 5.79
C HIS A 369 -9.78 -12.20 6.13
N ARG A 370 -9.62 -12.66 7.38
CA ARG A 370 -10.29 -13.90 7.84
C ARG A 370 -11.81 -13.79 7.82
N GLU A 371 -12.32 -12.63 8.23
CA GLU A 371 -13.77 -12.41 8.22
C GLU A 371 -14.33 -12.29 6.79
N ALA A 372 -13.57 -11.64 5.88
CA ALA A 372 -13.94 -11.57 4.47
C ALA A 372 -13.95 -12.96 3.82
N MET A 373 -12.91 -13.78 4.05
CA MET A 373 -12.88 -15.17 3.58
C MET A 373 -14.03 -15.99 4.18
N ARG A 374 -14.37 -15.77 5.46
CA ARG A 374 -15.52 -16.44 6.10
C ARG A 374 -16.84 -16.06 5.44
N LEU A 375 -17.00 -14.78 5.08
CA LEU A 375 -18.19 -14.30 4.36
C LEU A 375 -18.23 -14.87 2.93
N ALA A 376 -17.09 -14.94 2.24
CA ALA A 376 -17.01 -15.51 0.92
C ALA A 376 -17.43 -17.00 0.91
N LEU A 377 -16.95 -17.78 1.86
CA LEU A 377 -17.41 -19.17 2.06
C LEU A 377 -18.91 -19.22 2.34
N TRP A 378 -19.44 -18.31 3.17
CA TRP A 378 -20.86 -18.25 3.48
C TRP A 378 -21.72 -17.92 2.25
N VAL A 379 -21.27 -16.99 1.41
CA VAL A 379 -21.95 -16.67 0.14
C VAL A 379 -21.91 -17.88 -0.80
N ARG A 380 -20.80 -18.59 -0.90
CA ARG A 380 -20.65 -19.78 -1.75
C ARG A 380 -21.52 -20.94 -1.27
N ASP A 381 -21.49 -21.25 0.02
CA ASP A 381 -22.08 -22.48 0.58
C ASP A 381 -23.54 -22.24 1.06
N GLY A 382 -24.02 -20.99 1.12
CA GLY A 382 -25.34 -20.61 1.62
C GLY A 382 -25.47 -20.69 3.16
N GLU A 383 -24.47 -21.21 3.85
CA GLU A 383 -24.41 -21.32 5.31
C GLU A 383 -23.03 -20.95 5.86
N PRO A 384 -22.95 -20.44 7.08
CA PRO A 384 -21.66 -20.07 7.67
C PRO A 384 -20.79 -21.31 7.88
N PRO A 385 -19.47 -21.23 7.59
CA PRO A 385 -18.57 -22.36 7.80
C PRO A 385 -18.57 -22.84 9.28
N GLU A 386 -18.32 -24.12 9.49
CA GLU A 386 -18.34 -24.74 10.81
C GLU A 386 -17.46 -23.99 11.83
N LYS A 387 -18.00 -23.73 13.02
CA LYS A 387 -17.30 -22.98 14.08
C LYS A 387 -16.00 -23.65 14.56
N SER A 388 -15.87 -24.97 14.41
CA SER A 388 -14.68 -25.74 14.76
C SER A 388 -13.48 -25.44 13.85
N ARG A 389 -13.73 -25.05 12.60
CA ARG A 389 -12.68 -24.70 11.63
C ARG A 389 -12.41 -23.18 11.71
N ARG A 390 -11.16 -22.84 11.95
CA ARG A 390 -10.72 -21.44 12.00
C ARG A 390 -9.82 -21.16 10.81
N ILE A 391 -10.10 -20.08 10.11
CA ILE A 391 -9.25 -19.58 9.03
C ILE A 391 -8.09 -18.82 9.66
N GLU A 392 -6.88 -19.10 9.19
CA GLU A 392 -5.66 -18.36 9.51
C GLU A 392 -5.12 -17.72 8.25
N THR A 393 -4.55 -16.53 8.41
CA THR A 393 -3.82 -15.81 7.37
C THR A 393 -2.34 -16.06 7.55
N VAL A 394 -1.65 -16.40 6.48
CA VAL A 394 -0.20 -16.57 6.44
C VAL A 394 0.43 -15.31 5.87
N TRP A 395 1.39 -14.77 6.58
CA TRP A 395 2.08 -13.53 6.21
C TRP A 395 3.57 -13.77 6.14
N ARG A 396 4.23 -13.12 5.18
CA ARG A 396 5.68 -13.08 5.16
C ARG A 396 6.21 -12.41 6.41
N ASN A 397 7.37 -12.88 6.89
CA ASN A 397 8.00 -12.28 8.06
C ASN A 397 8.42 -10.83 7.78
N PRO A 398 7.85 -9.82 8.46
CA PRO A 398 8.12 -8.41 8.19
C PRO A 398 9.57 -7.99 8.49
N ALA A 399 10.33 -8.78 9.22
CA ALA A 399 11.76 -8.55 9.46
C ALA A 399 12.65 -8.91 8.27
N THR A 400 12.10 -9.58 7.23
CA THR A 400 12.80 -10.02 6.02
C THR A 400 14.21 -10.60 6.31
N PRO A 401 14.31 -11.61 7.20
CA PRO A 401 15.60 -12.19 7.52
C PRO A 401 16.22 -12.84 6.27
N THR A 402 17.55 -12.87 6.19
CA THR A 402 18.23 -13.53 5.07
C THR A 402 17.94 -15.04 5.09
N ILE A 403 17.89 -15.67 3.92
CA ILE A 403 17.67 -17.12 3.78
C ILE A 403 18.67 -17.91 4.64
N ALA A 404 19.93 -17.47 4.70
CA ALA A 404 20.95 -18.09 5.53
C ALA A 404 20.60 -18.05 7.03
N ALA A 405 20.09 -16.91 7.53
CA ALA A 405 19.69 -16.77 8.94
C ALA A 405 18.45 -17.61 9.28
N GLN A 406 17.47 -17.68 8.37
CA GLN A 406 16.28 -18.52 8.51
C GLN A 406 16.64 -20.01 8.54
N THR A 407 17.45 -20.44 7.56
CA THR A 407 17.90 -21.84 7.49
C THR A 407 18.72 -22.24 8.70
N ASP A 408 19.65 -21.38 9.17
CA ASP A 408 20.46 -21.65 10.36
C ASP A 408 19.57 -21.77 11.63
N ALA A 409 18.58 -20.90 11.79
CA ALA A 409 17.63 -20.99 12.86
C ALA A 409 16.80 -22.29 12.82
N ALA A 410 16.27 -22.65 11.65
CA ALA A 410 15.51 -23.90 11.45
C ALA A 410 16.35 -25.14 11.76
N VAL A 411 17.58 -25.21 11.25
CA VAL A 411 18.52 -26.31 11.51
C VAL A 411 18.83 -26.44 13.02
N LYS A 412 19.05 -25.33 13.73
CA LYS A 412 19.30 -25.34 15.18
C LYS A 412 18.12 -25.86 15.97
N MET A 413 16.88 -25.52 15.58
CA MET A 413 15.67 -26.03 16.25
C MET A 413 15.49 -27.53 16.06
N VAL A 414 15.79 -28.03 14.86
CA VAL A 414 15.78 -29.48 14.57
C VAL A 414 16.88 -30.18 15.36
N GLN A 415 18.11 -29.68 15.34
CA GLN A 415 19.24 -30.25 16.09
C GLN A 415 19.00 -30.28 17.61
N ALA A 416 18.33 -29.24 18.13
CA ALA A 416 17.94 -29.21 19.54
C ALA A 416 16.76 -30.15 19.89
N GLY A 417 16.19 -30.86 18.92
CA GLY A 417 15.05 -31.76 19.11
C GLY A 417 13.72 -31.05 19.45
N ILE A 418 13.66 -29.73 19.22
CA ILE A 418 12.46 -28.94 19.50
C ILE A 418 11.40 -29.16 18.42
N LEU A 419 11.82 -29.26 17.15
CA LEU A 419 10.95 -29.45 16.01
C LEU A 419 11.38 -30.69 15.20
N PRO A 420 10.42 -31.47 14.67
CA PRO A 420 10.73 -32.59 13.79
C PRO A 420 11.26 -32.07 12.44
N ALA A 421 12.30 -32.70 11.89
CA ALA A 421 12.96 -32.28 10.66
C ALA A 421 12.02 -32.26 9.42
N ASP A 422 10.96 -33.06 9.45
CA ASP A 422 9.96 -33.17 8.38
C ASP A 422 8.69 -32.34 8.64
N GLY A 423 8.68 -31.52 9.71
CA GLY A 423 7.54 -30.69 10.07
C GLY A 423 7.37 -29.47 9.14
N ASP A 424 6.13 -29.09 8.86
CA ASP A 424 5.80 -27.91 8.06
C ASP A 424 6.35 -26.61 8.69
N VAL A 425 6.30 -26.51 10.01
CA VAL A 425 6.85 -25.35 10.76
C VAL A 425 8.35 -25.15 10.51
N VAL A 426 9.12 -26.22 10.33
CA VAL A 426 10.56 -26.11 10.01
C VAL A 426 10.78 -25.53 8.62
N LEU A 427 9.96 -25.94 7.66
CA LEU A 427 10.01 -25.42 6.29
C LEU A 427 9.63 -23.92 6.25
N GLU A 428 8.60 -23.52 7.01
CA GLU A 428 8.21 -22.13 7.19
C GLU A 428 9.36 -21.30 7.81
N MET A 429 9.97 -21.80 8.89
CA MET A 429 11.12 -21.17 9.53
C MET A 429 12.34 -21.08 8.61
N ALA A 430 12.55 -22.05 7.72
CA ALA A 430 13.62 -22.05 6.72
C ALA A 430 13.37 -21.03 5.58
N GLY A 431 12.20 -20.38 5.55
CA GLY A 431 11.85 -19.33 4.60
C GLY A 431 11.23 -19.88 3.29
N LEU A 432 10.72 -21.11 3.29
CA LEU A 432 9.97 -21.62 2.16
C LEU A 432 8.59 -20.97 2.11
N THR A 433 8.19 -20.54 0.90
CA THR A 433 6.84 -20.02 0.64
C THR A 433 5.79 -21.13 0.80
N GLU A 434 4.52 -20.73 0.95
CA GLU A 434 3.41 -21.70 1.06
C GLU A 434 3.38 -22.68 -0.12
N ASP A 435 3.53 -22.19 -1.36
CA ASP A 435 3.58 -23.03 -2.57
C ASP A 435 4.73 -24.05 -2.53
N GLN A 436 5.90 -23.61 -2.06
CA GLN A 436 7.05 -24.51 -1.92
C GLN A 436 6.79 -25.58 -0.86
N ARG A 437 6.16 -25.19 0.26
CA ARG A 437 5.80 -26.13 1.32
C ARG A 437 4.77 -27.16 0.87
N GLN A 438 3.76 -26.72 0.12
CA GLN A 438 2.75 -27.62 -0.46
C GLN A 438 3.38 -28.58 -1.47
N ARG A 439 4.30 -28.14 -2.32
CA ARG A 439 5.04 -29.01 -3.25
C ARG A 439 5.87 -30.04 -2.50
N VAL A 440 6.60 -29.63 -1.47
CA VAL A 440 7.36 -30.56 -0.61
C VAL A 440 6.44 -31.56 0.07
N ALA A 441 5.29 -31.13 0.59
CA ALA A 441 4.29 -32.02 1.19
C ALA A 441 3.71 -33.03 0.19
N ALA A 442 3.44 -32.61 -1.06
CA ALA A 442 2.96 -33.47 -2.13
C ALA A 442 4.02 -34.52 -2.54
N GLU A 443 5.29 -34.11 -2.66
CA GLU A 443 6.40 -35.03 -2.95
C GLU A 443 6.58 -36.05 -1.83
N ARG A 444 6.53 -35.64 -0.57
CA ARG A 444 6.60 -36.54 0.59
C ARG A 444 5.42 -37.54 0.61
N ARG A 445 4.20 -37.09 0.29
CA ARG A 445 3.03 -37.99 0.19
C ARG A 445 3.24 -39.04 -0.91
N ARG A 446 3.74 -38.65 -2.09
CA ARG A 446 4.04 -39.58 -3.20
C ARG A 446 5.13 -40.56 -2.80
N ALA A 447 6.20 -40.09 -2.14
CA ALA A 447 7.28 -40.96 -1.69
C ALA A 447 6.80 -42.00 -0.65
N ARG A 448 6.00 -41.57 0.35
CA ARG A 448 5.40 -42.46 1.34
C ARG A 448 4.43 -43.49 0.70
N GLY A 449 3.63 -43.07 -0.29
CA GLY A 449 2.77 -43.93 -1.06
C GLY A 449 3.56 -45.01 -1.84
N ALA A 450 4.63 -44.60 -2.52
CA ALA A 450 5.51 -45.53 -3.25
C ALA A 450 6.21 -46.53 -2.33
N ASP A 451 6.67 -46.09 -1.14
CA ASP A 451 7.29 -46.98 -0.13
C ASP A 451 6.27 -47.98 0.45
N LEU A 452 5.04 -47.52 0.71
CA LEU A 452 3.95 -48.42 1.16
C LEU A 452 3.62 -49.49 0.12
N VAL A 453 3.48 -49.07 -1.15
CA VAL A 453 3.26 -50.03 -2.27
C VAL A 453 4.42 -51.01 -2.35
N ARG A 454 5.67 -50.54 -2.25
CA ARG A 454 6.85 -51.42 -2.26
C ARG A 454 6.82 -52.44 -1.10
N ARG A 455 6.44 -52.00 0.10
CA ARG A 455 6.32 -52.90 1.29
C ARG A 455 5.19 -53.91 1.11
N LEU A 456 4.07 -53.54 0.51
CA LEU A 456 2.94 -54.43 0.25
C LEU A 456 3.21 -55.41 -0.88
N THR A 457 4.05 -55.06 -1.86
CA THR A 457 4.42 -55.91 -2.99
C THR A 457 5.70 -56.74 -2.74
N ALA A 458 6.44 -56.47 -1.66
CA ALA A 458 7.57 -57.31 -1.24
C ALA A 458 7.01 -58.67 -0.76
N ILE A 459 7.23 -59.71 -1.52
CA ILE A 459 6.94 -61.07 -1.10
C ILE A 459 7.81 -61.41 0.11
N PRO A 460 7.25 -61.94 1.21
CA PRO A 460 8.04 -62.38 2.35
C PRO A 460 9.10 -63.41 1.91
N GLU A 461 10.33 -63.24 2.35
CA GLU A 461 11.44 -64.14 2.01
C GLU A 461 11.22 -65.58 2.48
N ASP A 462 10.25 -65.83 3.37
CA ASP A 462 9.93 -67.13 3.95
C ASP A 462 9.16 -68.06 3.02
N ASP A 463 8.72 -67.67 1.80
CA ASP A 463 7.95 -68.48 0.90
C ASP A 463 8.74 -68.86 -0.36
N LYS A 464 10.07 -68.87 -0.31
CA LYS A 464 10.86 -69.51 -1.35
C LYS A 464 10.84 -71.00 -1.15
N PRO A 465 10.34 -71.80 -2.13
CA PRO A 465 10.43 -73.26 -2.04
C PRO A 465 11.88 -73.70 -1.91
N ALA A 466 12.16 -74.59 -0.94
CA ALA A 466 13.49 -75.11 -0.70
C ALA A 466 13.98 -75.79 -2.01
N PRO A 467 15.28 -75.68 -2.38
CA PRO A 467 15.81 -76.33 -3.55
C PRO A 467 15.62 -77.81 -3.37
N GLU A 468 15.00 -78.46 -4.39
CA GLU A 468 14.89 -79.93 -4.47
C GLU A 468 16.26 -80.58 -4.28
N ALA A 469 16.35 -81.46 -3.30
CA ALA A 469 17.56 -82.23 -3.08
C ALA A 469 17.76 -83.19 -4.33
N ASP A 470 18.88 -83.04 -4.99
CA ASP A 470 19.35 -83.91 -6.08
C ASP A 470 19.71 -85.28 -5.46
N ASP A 471 18.80 -86.23 -5.63
CA ASP A 471 19.04 -87.67 -5.27
C ASP A 471 20.09 -88.20 -6.23
N GLY A 472 21.35 -88.05 -5.86
CA GLY A 472 22.47 -88.63 -6.53
C GLY A 472 22.35 -90.17 -6.58
N ASP A 473 22.19 -90.72 -7.79
CA ASP A 473 22.18 -92.09 -8.20
C ASP A 473 23.49 -92.76 -7.71
N VAL A 474 23.30 -93.79 -6.87
CA VAL A 474 24.39 -94.74 -6.47
C VAL A 474 24.21 -95.97 -7.36
N GLY A 475 24.95 -96.06 -8.46
CA GLY A 475 25.09 -97.26 -9.31
C GLY A 475 26.48 -97.90 -9.13
N VAL A 476 26.50 -99.04 -8.62
CA VAL A 476 27.44 -100.19 -8.60
C VAL A 476 28.78 -100.05 -9.30
#